data_251723ebdfe39ec3055ea62398a249d5
#
_entry.id   251723ebdfe39ec3055ea62398a249d5
#
_cell.length_a   1.000
_cell.length_b   1.000
_cell.length_c   1.000
_cell.angle_alpha   90.00
_cell.angle_beta   90.00
_cell.angle_gamma   90.00
#
_symmetry.space_group_name_H-M   'P 1'
#
loop_
_entity.id
_entity.type
_entity.pdbx_description
1 polymer ?
#
loop_
_entity_poly.entity_id
_entity_poly.type
_entity_poly.pdbx_seq_one_letter_code
_entity_poly.pdbx_strand_id
1 'polypeptide(L)'
;MTTQMTLHQNRGAACCLLLAMLFSGCRKPAPDSPQGGSPAKPAAQNGSTPELADMDVSVAAVRILNAAHRNGGVILRGECGPRGITEQHPMKASVTLEPLDRALQEITAQYQNVYWRESPASGVRMAESTAKAKLLRVKIREFRIVEDREPDGAMAALWRLPEVASFLRRNRLRFARRVGTARKVISPPMIVEMKNATVADILDRIAAGYRSDPPKVWIYQECSEKKENLVDVQMK
;
A
#
# COMPACT_ATOMS: atom_id res chain seq x y z
N MET A 1 -53.70 -10.87 -15.13
CA MET A 1 -52.79 -11.57 -16.07
C MET A 1 -51.54 -11.93 -15.30
N THR A 2 -51.47 -13.20 -14.94
CA THR A 2 -50.48 -13.80 -14.06
C THR A 2 -49.45 -14.51 -14.94
N THR A 3 -48.20 -14.14 -14.91
CA THR A 3 -47.15 -14.86 -15.63
C THR A 3 -46.14 -15.42 -14.59
N GLN A 4 -46.26 -16.72 -14.40
CA GLN A 4 -45.25 -17.54 -13.72
C GLN A 4 -44.06 -17.71 -14.66
N MET A 5 -42.87 -17.63 -14.12
CA MET A 5 -41.66 -18.05 -14.82
C MET A 5 -40.76 -18.90 -13.92
N THR A 6 -40.56 -20.05 -14.42
CA THR A 6 -39.99 -21.31 -14.01
C THR A 6 -38.54 -21.23 -13.48
N LEU A 7 -38.29 -21.93 -12.38
CA LEU A 7 -36.96 -22.32 -11.88
C LEU A 7 -36.35 -23.37 -12.83
N HIS A 8 -35.09 -23.12 -13.24
CA HIS A 8 -34.22 -24.17 -13.76
C HIS A 8 -33.11 -24.44 -12.75
N GLN A 9 -33.27 -25.54 -12.04
CA GLN A 9 -32.19 -26.21 -11.32
C GLN A 9 -31.29 -26.95 -12.33
N ASN A 10 -30.00 -26.68 -12.35
CA ASN A 10 -29.01 -27.52 -12.98
C ASN A 10 -28.09 -28.12 -11.91
N ARG A 11 -28.35 -29.41 -11.64
CA ARG A 11 -27.49 -30.34 -10.93
C ARG A 11 -26.52 -30.96 -11.93
N GLY A 12 -25.24 -30.85 -11.73
CA GLY A 12 -24.18 -31.53 -12.49
C GLY A 12 -23.12 -31.98 -11.53
N ALA A 13 -23.17 -33.10 -11.24
CA ALA A 13 -22.50 -34.36 -10.98
C ALA A 13 -20.99 -34.27 -10.88
N ALA A 14 -20.53 -34.93 -9.80
CA ALA A 14 -19.17 -35.27 -9.44
C ALA A 14 -18.46 -36.15 -10.50
N CYS A 15 -17.15 -35.96 -10.63
CA CYS A 15 -16.28 -36.98 -11.16
C CYS A 15 -14.92 -36.93 -10.40
N CYS A 16 -14.78 -37.89 -9.48
CA CYS A 16 -13.52 -38.27 -8.87
C CYS A 16 -12.66 -39.00 -9.91
N LEU A 17 -11.42 -38.63 -10.07
CA LEU A 17 -10.39 -39.46 -10.66
C LEU A 17 -9.11 -39.38 -9.84
N LEU A 18 -8.94 -40.44 -9.04
CA LEU A 18 -7.70 -40.84 -8.38
C LEU A 18 -6.73 -41.38 -9.45
N LEU A 19 -5.55 -40.83 -9.53
CA LEU A 19 -4.40 -41.46 -10.19
C LEU A 19 -3.20 -41.46 -9.24
N ALA A 20 -3.03 -42.61 -8.60
CA ALA A 20 -1.79 -42.98 -7.89
C ALA A 20 -0.76 -43.46 -8.93
N MET A 21 0.38 -42.83 -8.99
CA MET A 21 1.56 -43.40 -9.66
C MET A 21 2.67 -43.58 -8.63
N LEU A 22 2.89 -44.86 -8.31
CA LEU A 22 4.04 -45.42 -7.62
C LEU A 22 5.21 -45.39 -8.57
N PHE A 23 6.28 -44.71 -8.25
CA PHE A 23 7.61 -44.95 -8.81
C PHE A 23 8.57 -45.38 -7.71
N SER A 24 8.74 -46.68 -7.62
CA SER A 24 9.85 -47.33 -6.91
C SER A 24 11.11 -47.21 -7.77
N GLY A 25 12.07 -46.43 -7.32
CA GLY A 25 13.40 -46.35 -7.90
C GLY A 25 14.44 -46.75 -6.89
N CYS A 26 14.92 -48.02 -6.98
CA CYS A 26 16.10 -48.51 -6.26
C CYS A 26 17.35 -47.72 -6.67
N ARG A 27 18.00 -47.05 -5.70
CA ARG A 27 19.39 -46.60 -5.86
C ARG A 27 20.30 -47.35 -4.90
N LYS A 28 21.37 -47.91 -5.50
CA LYS A 28 22.49 -48.59 -4.85
C LYS A 28 23.21 -47.64 -3.87
N PRO A 29 23.76 -48.17 -2.77
CA PRO A 29 24.66 -47.43 -1.91
C PRO A 29 26.07 -47.35 -2.53
N ALA A 30 26.68 -46.16 -2.49
CA ALA A 30 28.09 -45.92 -2.78
C ALA A 30 28.87 -45.76 -1.46
N PRO A 31 30.16 -46.08 -1.43
CA PRO A 31 30.91 -46.32 -0.21
C PRO A 31 31.37 -45.03 0.49
N ASP A 32 31.52 -45.15 1.79
CA ASP A 32 32.02 -44.18 2.75
C ASP A 32 33.37 -43.56 2.36
N SER A 33 33.44 -42.24 2.48
CA SER A 33 34.69 -41.51 2.68
C SER A 33 34.52 -40.58 3.88
N PRO A 34 35.41 -40.69 4.87
CA PRO A 34 35.36 -39.83 6.03
C PRO A 34 36.12 -38.53 5.73
N GLN A 35 35.41 -37.44 5.56
CA GLN A 35 36.02 -36.11 5.72
C GLN A 35 35.36 -35.39 6.86
N GLY A 36 36.09 -35.28 7.96
CA GLY A 36 35.80 -34.40 9.08
C GLY A 36 35.82 -32.93 8.64
N GLY A 37 34.63 -32.38 8.46
CA GLY A 37 34.43 -30.96 8.34
C GLY A 37 33.72 -30.47 9.61
N SER A 38 34.42 -29.72 10.44
CA SER A 38 33.83 -28.96 11.53
C SER A 38 32.61 -28.21 11.01
N PRO A 39 31.48 -28.25 11.74
CA PRO A 39 30.33 -27.42 11.38
C PRO A 39 30.75 -25.96 11.48
N ALA A 40 30.86 -25.30 10.33
CA ALA A 40 31.00 -23.86 10.28
C ALA A 40 29.79 -23.26 11.01
N LYS A 41 30.06 -22.62 12.14
CA LYS A 41 29.15 -21.80 12.89
C LYS A 41 28.46 -20.85 11.89
N PRO A 42 27.14 -20.85 11.73
CA PRO A 42 26.50 -19.90 10.84
C PRO A 42 26.91 -18.52 11.31
N ALA A 43 27.60 -17.79 10.44
CA ALA A 43 27.89 -16.39 10.65
C ALA A 43 26.54 -15.72 10.90
N ALA A 44 26.34 -15.24 12.11
CA ALA A 44 25.23 -14.36 12.43
C ALA A 44 25.35 -13.20 11.44
N GLN A 45 24.47 -13.17 10.45
CA GLN A 45 24.27 -11.99 9.64
C GLN A 45 23.83 -10.92 10.64
N ASN A 46 24.77 -10.07 11.03
CA ASN A 46 24.47 -8.81 11.69
C ASN A 46 23.66 -8.00 10.67
N GLY A 47 22.38 -8.31 10.59
CA GLY A 47 21.41 -7.47 9.94
C GLY A 47 21.39 -6.16 10.70
N SER A 48 22.17 -5.19 10.24
CA SER A 48 22.08 -3.83 10.72
C SER A 48 20.64 -3.39 10.51
N THR A 49 19.88 -3.34 11.59
CA THR A 49 18.53 -2.74 11.58
C THR A 49 18.72 -1.35 11.01
N PRO A 50 18.12 -1.01 9.87
CA PRO A 50 18.29 0.32 9.31
C PRO A 50 17.82 1.33 10.35
N GLU A 51 18.71 2.23 10.71
CA GLU A 51 18.41 3.28 11.66
C GLU A 51 17.33 4.17 11.08
N LEU A 52 16.14 4.16 11.68
CA LEU A 52 15.00 4.99 11.28
C LEU A 52 14.99 6.34 12.01
N ALA A 53 15.98 6.60 12.89
CA ALA A 53 16.12 7.87 13.56
C ALA A 53 16.34 9.01 12.54
N ASP A 54 15.84 10.20 12.86
CA ASP A 54 15.92 11.41 12.02
C ASP A 54 15.24 11.35 10.64
N MET A 55 14.54 10.25 10.33
CA MET A 55 13.70 10.19 9.13
C MET A 55 12.35 10.81 9.40
N ASP A 56 11.71 11.30 8.34
CA ASP A 56 10.29 11.67 8.41
C ASP A 56 9.42 10.43 8.68
N VAL A 57 8.38 10.61 9.48
CA VAL A 57 7.48 9.51 9.87
C VAL A 57 6.83 8.81 8.66
N SER A 58 6.59 9.53 7.57
CA SER A 58 6.07 8.92 6.33
C SER A 58 7.07 7.95 5.72
N VAL A 59 8.35 8.31 5.72
CA VAL A 59 9.44 7.47 5.20
C VAL A 59 9.62 6.24 6.09
N ALA A 60 9.61 6.43 7.42
CA ALA A 60 9.69 5.33 8.37
C ALA A 60 8.52 4.34 8.20
N ALA A 61 7.28 4.85 8.10
CA ALA A 61 6.09 4.02 7.88
C ALA A 61 6.18 3.22 6.57
N VAL A 62 6.62 3.83 5.47
CA VAL A 62 6.82 3.13 4.19
C VAL A 62 7.84 2.00 4.35
N ARG A 63 8.96 2.23 5.04
CA ARG A 63 9.98 1.19 5.26
C ARG A 63 9.45 0.02 6.07
N ILE A 64 8.70 0.30 7.15
CA ILE A 64 8.09 -0.73 7.99
C ILE A 64 7.07 -1.55 7.20
N LEU A 65 6.19 -0.89 6.45
CA LEU A 65 5.19 -1.59 5.62
C LEU A 65 5.86 -2.44 4.54
N ASN A 66 6.92 -1.93 3.93
CA ASN A 66 7.69 -2.67 2.93
C ASN A 66 8.40 -3.88 3.54
N ALA A 67 9.02 -3.75 4.72
CA ALA A 67 9.65 -4.87 5.43
C ALA A 67 8.62 -5.96 5.78
N ALA A 68 7.41 -5.55 6.16
CA ALA A 68 6.30 -6.47 6.46
C ALA A 68 5.56 -6.98 5.21
N HIS A 69 6.00 -6.64 3.99
CA HIS A 69 5.31 -6.95 2.72
C HIS A 69 3.82 -6.55 2.74
N ARG A 70 3.51 -5.38 3.32
CA ARG A 70 2.14 -4.86 3.43
C ARG A 70 1.99 -3.57 2.62
N ASN A 71 0.92 -3.49 1.86
CA ASN A 71 0.46 -2.25 1.27
C ASN A 71 -0.22 -1.34 2.31
N GLY A 72 -0.38 -0.07 1.99
CA GLY A 72 -1.04 0.83 2.92
C GLY A 72 -1.06 2.28 2.51
N GLY A 73 -1.45 3.11 3.47
CA GLY A 73 -1.52 4.55 3.30
C GLY A 73 -1.05 5.32 4.53
N VAL A 74 -0.42 6.45 4.29
CA VAL A 74 0.04 7.40 5.31
C VAL A 74 -0.64 8.73 5.09
N ILE A 75 -1.27 9.29 6.12
CA ILE A 75 -2.06 10.52 6.07
C ILE A 75 -1.50 11.49 7.09
N LEU A 76 -0.88 12.56 6.62
CA LEU A 76 -0.19 13.53 7.47
C LEU A 76 -0.61 14.96 7.14
N ARG A 77 -0.39 15.84 8.10
CA ARG A 77 -0.40 17.27 7.92
C ARG A 77 1.05 17.76 7.82
N GLY A 78 1.32 18.63 6.85
CA GLY A 78 2.61 19.27 6.69
C GLY A 78 2.50 20.79 6.72
N GLU A 79 3.61 21.46 6.54
CA GLU A 79 3.66 22.91 6.34
C GLU A 79 3.68 23.24 4.85
N CYS A 80 2.96 24.30 4.49
CA CYS A 80 3.00 24.82 3.12
C CYS A 80 4.32 25.56 2.90
N GLY A 81 5.10 25.10 1.96
CA GLY A 81 6.35 25.73 1.55
C GLY A 81 6.32 26.18 0.09
N PRO A 82 7.29 27.01 -0.34
CA PRO A 82 7.35 27.54 -1.70
C PRO A 82 7.51 26.46 -2.78
N ARG A 83 7.94 25.26 -2.39
CA ARG A 83 8.13 24.11 -3.28
C ARG A 83 7.09 23.00 -3.10
N GLY A 84 6.11 23.20 -2.25
CA GLY A 84 5.08 22.21 -1.94
C GLY A 84 4.85 22.03 -0.45
N ILE A 85 4.52 20.81 -0.03
CA ILE A 85 4.29 20.46 1.36
C ILE A 85 5.55 19.86 1.95
N THR A 86 5.99 20.38 3.09
CA THR A 86 7.12 19.85 3.86
C THR A 86 6.57 19.11 5.08
N GLU A 87 6.99 17.89 5.27
CA GLU A 87 6.71 17.12 6.48
C GLU A 87 7.59 17.62 7.62
N GLN A 88 7.03 17.70 8.83
CA GLN A 88 7.74 18.12 10.02
C GLN A 88 7.58 17.12 11.17
N HIS A 89 7.69 15.85 10.85
CA HIS A 89 7.55 14.78 11.82
C HIS A 89 8.80 13.87 11.80
N PRO A 90 10.00 14.42 12.17
CA PRO A 90 11.19 13.58 12.23
C PRO A 90 11.03 12.54 13.35
N MET A 91 11.43 11.33 13.08
CA MET A 91 11.46 10.25 14.07
C MET A 91 12.41 10.60 15.21
N LYS A 92 11.93 10.54 16.44
CA LYS A 92 12.70 10.87 17.65
C LYS A 92 13.59 9.74 18.12
N ALA A 93 13.25 8.52 17.76
CA ALA A 93 13.97 7.31 18.12
C ALA A 93 13.82 6.25 17.02
N SER A 94 14.81 5.39 16.91
CA SER A 94 14.74 4.21 16.05
C SER A 94 13.62 3.28 16.52
N VAL A 95 13.00 2.60 15.56
CA VAL A 95 11.99 1.58 15.81
C VAL A 95 12.41 0.26 15.19
N THR A 96 11.94 -0.83 15.76
CA THR A 96 12.12 -2.17 15.18
C THR A 96 11.25 -2.31 13.93
N LEU A 97 11.71 -3.05 12.91
CA LEU A 97 10.92 -3.27 11.71
C LEU A 97 9.89 -4.38 11.86
N GLU A 98 10.13 -5.31 12.78
CA GLU A 98 9.31 -6.50 12.98
C GLU A 98 9.12 -6.81 14.48
N PRO A 99 7.99 -7.32 14.88
CA PRO A 99 6.77 -7.54 14.08
C PRO A 99 6.05 -6.22 13.75
N LEU A 100 5.25 -6.20 12.68
CA LEU A 100 4.59 -5.00 12.15
C LEU A 100 3.82 -4.20 13.21
N ASP A 101 2.99 -4.87 14.00
CA ASP A 101 2.16 -4.21 15.02
C ASP A 101 3.01 -3.48 16.06
N ARG A 102 4.11 -4.08 16.48
CA ARG A 102 5.05 -3.46 17.40
C ARG A 102 5.72 -2.25 16.77
N ALA A 103 6.20 -2.37 15.53
CA ALA A 103 6.81 -1.29 14.80
C ALA A 103 5.85 -0.09 14.64
N LEU A 104 4.58 -0.35 14.30
CA LEU A 104 3.56 0.69 14.19
C LEU A 104 3.23 1.33 15.54
N GLN A 105 3.19 0.53 16.62
CA GLN A 105 3.01 1.05 17.98
C GLN A 105 4.19 1.92 18.40
N GLU A 106 5.42 1.52 18.14
CA GLU A 106 6.63 2.28 18.45
C GLU A 106 6.69 3.62 17.70
N ILE A 107 6.23 3.68 16.42
CA ILE A 107 6.06 4.94 15.70
C ILE A 107 5.01 5.80 16.38
N THR A 108 3.82 5.27 16.60
CA THR A 108 2.70 6.07 17.11
C THR A 108 2.91 6.53 18.54
N ALA A 109 3.70 5.78 19.35
CA ALA A 109 4.08 6.20 20.69
C ALA A 109 4.97 7.46 20.72
N GLN A 110 5.67 7.78 19.62
CA GLN A 110 6.48 9.00 19.52
C GLN A 110 5.64 10.25 19.22
N TYR A 111 4.38 10.09 18.82
CA TYR A 111 3.49 11.18 18.44
C TYR A 111 2.10 10.98 19.03
N GLN A 112 1.64 11.93 19.84
CA GLN A 112 0.33 11.84 20.52
C GLN A 112 -0.88 11.86 19.58
N ASN A 113 -0.69 12.37 18.37
CA ASN A 113 -1.74 12.59 17.39
C ASN A 113 -1.69 11.65 16.18
N VAL A 114 -0.76 10.69 16.15
CA VAL A 114 -0.65 9.68 15.10
C VAL A 114 -1.21 8.36 15.59
N TYR A 115 -2.00 7.72 14.76
CA TYR A 115 -2.59 6.39 15.02
C TYR A 115 -2.56 5.54 13.75
N TRP A 116 -2.74 4.25 13.92
CA TRP A 116 -2.84 3.33 12.80
C TRP A 116 -4.07 2.42 12.93
N ARG A 117 -4.51 1.89 11.80
CA ARG A 117 -5.59 0.92 11.72
C ARG A 117 -5.47 0.07 10.46
N GLU A 118 -6.06 -1.10 10.47
CA GLU A 118 -6.21 -1.88 9.26
C GLU A 118 -7.16 -1.21 8.26
N SER A 119 -6.86 -1.41 6.99
CA SER A 119 -7.68 -0.97 5.86
C SER A 119 -8.56 -2.12 5.38
N PRO A 120 -9.78 -1.84 4.86
CA PRO A 120 -10.64 -2.87 4.26
C PRO A 120 -9.99 -3.64 3.10
N ALA A 121 -8.99 -3.05 2.45
CA ALA A 121 -8.24 -3.69 1.36
C ALA A 121 -7.01 -4.47 1.85
N SER A 122 -7.02 -4.99 3.07
CA SER A 122 -5.94 -5.76 3.70
C SER A 122 -4.61 -5.00 3.85
N GLY A 123 -4.67 -3.67 3.78
CA GLY A 123 -3.53 -2.78 4.02
C GLY A 123 -3.56 -2.17 5.42
N VAL A 124 -2.59 -1.29 5.68
CA VAL A 124 -2.52 -0.50 6.91
C VAL A 124 -2.62 0.98 6.59
N ARG A 125 -3.46 1.70 7.32
CA ARG A 125 -3.52 3.16 7.24
C ARG A 125 -2.99 3.76 8.54
N MET A 126 -1.93 4.54 8.44
CA MET A 126 -1.45 5.40 9.51
C MET A 126 -1.94 6.83 9.25
N ALA A 127 -2.45 7.50 10.25
CA ALA A 127 -3.02 8.82 10.09
C ALA A 127 -2.73 9.73 11.29
N GLU A 128 -2.49 10.99 11.00
CA GLU A 128 -2.47 12.06 11.99
C GLU A 128 -3.90 12.57 12.22
N SER A 129 -4.31 12.66 13.49
CA SER A 129 -5.67 13.08 13.87
C SER A 129 -6.00 14.52 13.48
N THR A 130 -4.99 15.38 13.36
CA THR A 130 -5.12 16.79 12.94
C THR A 130 -5.27 16.92 11.42
N ALA A 131 -4.89 15.92 10.64
CA ALA A 131 -5.11 15.90 9.21
C ALA A 131 -6.61 15.75 8.91
N LYS A 132 -7.20 16.75 8.28
CA LYS A 132 -8.64 16.73 7.93
C LYS A 132 -8.95 15.71 6.86
N ALA A 133 -8.01 15.51 5.94
CA ALA A 133 -8.04 14.54 4.85
C ALA A 133 -9.39 14.47 4.11
N LYS A 134 -10.03 15.64 3.92
CA LYS A 134 -11.38 15.73 3.36
C LYS A 134 -11.46 15.15 1.95
N LEU A 135 -10.40 15.32 1.16
CA LEU A 135 -10.31 14.75 -0.19
C LEU A 135 -10.43 13.24 -0.17
N LEU A 136 -9.81 12.57 0.80
CA LEU A 136 -9.82 11.11 0.93
C LEU A 136 -11.21 10.54 1.23
N ARG A 137 -12.12 11.36 1.75
CA ARG A 137 -13.51 10.98 2.08
C ARG A 137 -14.50 11.24 0.93
N VAL A 138 -14.06 11.83 -0.17
CA VAL A 138 -14.92 12.05 -1.34
C VAL A 138 -15.39 10.70 -1.87
N LYS A 139 -16.71 10.55 -2.01
CA LYS A 139 -17.30 9.36 -2.59
C LYS A 139 -17.30 9.46 -4.10
N ILE A 140 -16.81 8.41 -4.73
CA ILE A 140 -16.74 8.21 -6.16
C ILE A 140 -17.81 7.19 -6.54
N ARG A 141 -18.69 7.57 -7.45
CA ARG A 141 -19.79 6.69 -7.88
C ARG A 141 -19.26 5.46 -8.60
N GLU A 142 -18.31 5.68 -9.51
CA GLU A 142 -17.69 4.61 -10.27
C GLU A 142 -16.27 4.98 -10.64
N PHE A 143 -15.33 4.06 -10.42
CA PHE A 143 -13.94 4.16 -10.82
C PHE A 143 -13.55 2.87 -11.52
N ARG A 144 -13.08 2.99 -12.75
CA ARG A 144 -12.63 1.86 -13.54
C ARG A 144 -11.38 2.23 -14.31
N ILE A 145 -10.34 1.41 -14.12
CA ILE A 145 -9.11 1.46 -14.91
C ILE A 145 -8.85 0.08 -15.48
N VAL A 146 -8.57 0.04 -16.76
CA VAL A 146 -8.17 -1.16 -17.48
C VAL A 146 -6.84 -0.86 -18.16
N GLU A 147 -5.89 -1.77 -18.02
CA GLU A 147 -4.60 -1.74 -18.71
C GLU A 147 -3.64 -0.60 -18.33
N ASP A 148 -3.88 0.10 -17.23
CA ASP A 148 -2.92 1.09 -16.76
C ASP A 148 -1.69 0.39 -16.16
N ARG A 149 -0.51 0.74 -16.65
CA ARG A 149 0.76 0.07 -16.30
C ARG A 149 1.55 0.80 -15.21
N GLU A 150 1.07 1.97 -14.79
CA GLU A 150 1.80 2.80 -13.84
C GLU A 150 0.87 3.30 -12.71
N PRO A 151 1.30 3.25 -11.42
CA PRO A 151 0.52 3.81 -10.32
C PRO A 151 0.13 5.27 -10.55
N ASP A 152 1.04 6.05 -11.12
CA ASP A 152 0.81 7.47 -11.39
C ASP A 152 -0.28 7.69 -12.44
N GLY A 153 -0.41 6.81 -13.43
CA GLY A 153 -1.50 6.84 -14.41
C GLY A 153 -2.85 6.56 -13.76
N ALA A 154 -2.93 5.54 -12.90
CA ALA A 154 -4.12 5.21 -12.15
C ALA A 154 -4.54 6.36 -11.23
N MET A 155 -3.61 6.96 -10.51
CA MET A 155 -3.87 8.15 -9.71
C MET A 155 -4.30 9.35 -10.57
N ALA A 156 -3.64 9.57 -11.72
CA ALA A 156 -4.03 10.65 -12.62
C ALA A 156 -5.47 10.49 -13.14
N ALA A 157 -5.91 9.26 -13.42
CA ALA A 157 -7.29 8.98 -13.78
C ALA A 157 -8.25 9.31 -12.63
N LEU A 158 -7.92 8.92 -11.39
CA LEU A 158 -8.71 9.24 -10.19
C LEU A 158 -8.87 10.75 -10.02
N TRP A 159 -7.79 11.52 -10.19
CA TRP A 159 -7.82 12.99 -10.01
C TRP A 159 -8.63 13.72 -11.09
N ARG A 160 -8.84 13.11 -12.25
CA ARG A 160 -9.66 13.68 -13.33
C ARG A 160 -11.15 13.45 -13.16
N LEU A 161 -11.56 12.61 -12.22
CA LEU A 161 -12.98 12.36 -11.98
C LEU A 161 -13.73 13.63 -11.61
N PRO A 162 -14.96 13.83 -12.11
CA PRO A 162 -15.73 15.04 -11.89
C PRO A 162 -16.02 15.30 -10.40
N GLU A 163 -16.20 14.26 -9.59
CA GLU A 163 -16.40 14.33 -8.15
C GLU A 163 -15.16 14.95 -7.46
N VAL A 164 -13.98 14.48 -7.81
CA VAL A 164 -12.71 14.97 -7.27
C VAL A 164 -12.44 16.40 -7.73
N ALA A 165 -12.55 16.67 -9.04
CA ALA A 165 -12.34 18.01 -9.61
C ALA A 165 -13.29 19.05 -9.02
N SER A 166 -14.56 18.67 -8.82
CA SER A 166 -15.56 19.54 -8.18
C SER A 166 -15.25 19.80 -6.70
N PHE A 167 -14.79 18.76 -5.99
CA PHE A 167 -14.38 18.90 -4.59
C PHE A 167 -13.19 19.84 -4.44
N LEU A 168 -12.15 19.67 -5.24
CA LEU A 168 -10.96 20.53 -5.24
C LEU A 168 -11.33 21.99 -5.46
N ARG A 169 -12.14 22.28 -6.50
CA ARG A 169 -12.60 23.65 -6.78
C ARG A 169 -13.38 24.25 -5.63
N ARG A 170 -14.38 23.54 -5.08
CA ARG A 170 -15.23 24.05 -3.99
C ARG A 170 -14.44 24.33 -2.71
N ASN A 171 -13.40 23.54 -2.44
CA ASN A 171 -12.58 23.69 -1.24
C ASN A 171 -11.30 24.51 -1.48
N ARG A 172 -11.13 25.07 -2.68
CA ARG A 172 -9.92 25.83 -3.08
C ARG A 172 -8.64 25.05 -2.83
N LEU A 173 -8.69 23.72 -3.02
CA LEU A 173 -7.56 22.83 -2.89
C LEU A 173 -6.80 22.74 -4.22
N ARG A 174 -5.49 22.69 -4.15
CA ARG A 174 -4.61 22.47 -5.29
C ARG A 174 -3.65 21.32 -4.99
N PHE A 175 -3.30 20.58 -6.02
CA PHE A 175 -2.18 19.66 -5.89
C PHE A 175 -0.86 20.42 -5.84
N ALA A 176 0.01 20.03 -4.91
CA ALA A 176 1.38 20.53 -4.86
C ALA A 176 2.09 20.18 -6.18
N ARG A 177 2.89 21.13 -6.70
CA ARG A 177 3.66 20.87 -7.90
C ARG A 177 4.77 19.86 -7.58
N ARG A 178 4.77 18.77 -8.31
CA ARG A 178 5.89 17.81 -8.28
C ARG A 178 6.90 18.14 -9.34
N VAL A 179 8.15 18.19 -8.92
CA VAL A 179 9.30 18.13 -9.83
C VAL A 179 9.85 16.70 -9.69
N GLY A 180 9.38 15.79 -10.52
CA GLY A 180 9.82 14.39 -10.51
C GLY A 180 9.98 13.88 -11.93
N THR A 181 11.03 13.12 -12.17
CA THR A 181 11.18 12.33 -13.39
C THR A 181 10.36 11.05 -13.19
N ALA A 182 9.30 10.90 -13.96
CA ALA A 182 8.58 9.64 -14.02
C ALA A 182 9.56 8.54 -14.47
N ARG A 183 9.81 7.59 -13.60
CA ARG A 183 10.57 6.38 -13.95
C ARG A 183 9.57 5.39 -14.49
N LYS A 184 9.73 5.01 -15.74
CA LYS A 184 8.86 3.99 -16.35
C LYS A 184 9.06 2.67 -15.61
N VAL A 185 8.09 2.28 -14.84
CA VAL A 185 8.06 0.96 -14.17
C VAL A 185 7.24 0.05 -15.07
N ILE A 186 7.85 -1.03 -15.53
CA ILE A 186 7.14 -2.07 -16.27
C ILE A 186 6.40 -2.91 -15.22
N SER A 187 5.13 -2.57 -15.01
CA SER A 187 4.22 -3.35 -14.16
C SER A 187 3.26 -4.15 -15.05
N PRO A 188 2.81 -5.32 -14.62
CA PRO A 188 1.75 -6.02 -15.34
C PRO A 188 0.49 -5.15 -15.36
N PRO A 189 -0.38 -5.29 -16.37
CA PRO A 189 -1.61 -4.53 -16.45
C PRO A 189 -2.47 -4.75 -15.20
N MET A 190 -3.00 -3.67 -14.67
CA MET A 190 -3.83 -3.67 -13.48
C MET A 190 -5.27 -3.33 -13.87
N ILE A 191 -6.21 -4.07 -13.30
CA ILE A 191 -7.63 -3.77 -13.39
C ILE A 191 -8.11 -3.34 -12.01
N VAL A 192 -8.58 -2.10 -11.91
CA VAL A 192 -9.28 -1.62 -10.72
C VAL A 192 -10.70 -1.22 -11.12
N GLU A 193 -11.67 -1.84 -10.49
CA GLU A 193 -13.07 -1.52 -10.64
C GLU A 193 -13.71 -1.38 -9.26
N MET A 194 -14.27 -0.21 -8.96
CA MET A 194 -14.90 0.10 -7.69
C MET A 194 -16.14 0.97 -7.89
N LYS A 195 -17.19 0.71 -7.08
CA LYS A 195 -18.44 1.49 -7.07
C LYS A 195 -18.70 2.00 -5.66
N ASN A 196 -19.21 3.23 -5.57
CA ASN A 196 -19.57 3.88 -4.30
C ASN A 196 -18.45 3.89 -3.26
N ALA A 197 -17.20 3.96 -3.72
CA ALA A 197 -16.00 3.92 -2.88
C ALA A 197 -15.51 5.33 -2.54
N THR A 198 -14.75 5.45 -1.45
CA THR A 198 -14.04 6.70 -1.16
C THR A 198 -12.74 6.79 -1.95
N VAL A 199 -12.20 7.99 -2.11
CA VAL A 199 -10.86 8.19 -2.70
C VAL A 199 -9.82 7.36 -1.97
N ALA A 200 -9.87 7.28 -0.63
CA ALA A 200 -8.95 6.46 0.16
C ALA A 200 -9.04 4.97 -0.19
N ASP A 201 -10.27 4.44 -0.34
CA ASP A 201 -10.47 3.02 -0.69
C ASP A 201 -9.96 2.71 -2.09
N ILE A 202 -10.11 3.66 -3.02
CA ILE A 202 -9.57 3.54 -4.37
C ILE A 202 -8.04 3.55 -4.34
N LEU A 203 -7.40 4.43 -3.55
CA LEU A 203 -5.94 4.45 -3.38
C LEU A 203 -5.41 3.14 -2.79
N ASP A 204 -6.09 2.59 -1.77
CA ASP A 204 -5.73 1.27 -1.23
C ASP A 204 -5.82 0.19 -2.30
N ARG A 205 -6.89 0.21 -3.12
CA ARG A 205 -7.07 -0.76 -4.18
C ARG A 205 -6.04 -0.62 -5.28
N ILE A 206 -5.66 0.62 -5.63
CA ILE A 206 -4.54 0.88 -6.54
C ILE A 206 -3.25 0.30 -5.96
N ALA A 207 -2.91 0.63 -4.71
CA ALA A 207 -1.71 0.12 -4.06
C ALA A 207 -1.66 -1.42 -4.01
N ALA A 208 -2.79 -2.06 -3.65
CA ALA A 208 -2.91 -3.52 -3.61
C ALA A 208 -2.90 -4.17 -5.01
N GLY A 209 -3.32 -3.45 -6.03
CA GLY A 209 -3.36 -3.93 -7.41
C GLY A 209 -1.97 -4.04 -8.05
N TYR A 210 -1.02 -3.28 -7.56
CA TYR A 210 0.36 -3.36 -8.02
C TYR A 210 1.08 -4.53 -7.37
N ARG A 211 1.37 -5.55 -8.15
CA ARG A 211 2.21 -6.70 -7.74
C ARG A 211 3.68 -6.29 -7.81
N SER A 212 4.09 -5.39 -6.95
CA SER A 212 5.49 -4.95 -6.82
C SER A 212 6.10 -5.53 -5.55
N ASP A 213 7.41 -5.70 -5.59
CA ASP A 213 8.20 -5.99 -4.42
C ASP A 213 9.26 -4.86 -4.28
N PRO A 214 9.20 -4.07 -3.24
CA PRO A 214 8.22 -4.07 -2.13
C PRO A 214 6.80 -3.60 -2.57
N PRO A 215 5.76 -3.91 -1.76
CA PRO A 215 4.40 -3.46 -1.97
C PRO A 215 4.28 -1.94 -2.03
N LYS A 216 3.25 -1.43 -2.69
CA LYS A 216 3.05 0.01 -2.80
C LYS A 216 2.37 0.59 -1.56
N VAL A 217 2.86 1.77 -1.16
CA VAL A 217 2.29 2.57 -0.07
C VAL A 217 1.98 3.97 -0.63
N TRP A 218 0.74 4.42 -0.45
CA TRP A 218 0.40 5.79 -0.81
C TRP A 218 0.59 6.74 0.39
N ILE A 219 1.06 7.95 0.11
CA ILE A 219 1.24 9.00 1.10
C ILE A 219 0.35 10.17 0.70
N TYR A 220 -0.50 10.61 1.61
CA TYR A 220 -1.30 11.82 1.51
C TYR A 220 -0.78 12.86 2.49
N GLN A 221 -0.48 14.03 1.99
CA GLN A 221 -0.10 15.18 2.80
C GLN A 221 -1.01 16.34 2.48
N GLU A 222 -1.39 17.10 3.49
CA GLU A 222 -2.14 18.34 3.32
C GLU A 222 -1.55 19.45 4.15
N CYS A 223 -1.60 20.67 3.64
CA CYS A 223 -1.31 21.86 4.41
C CYS A 223 -2.35 22.94 4.14
N SER A 224 -2.54 23.83 5.10
CA SER A 224 -3.48 24.94 4.98
C SER A 224 -2.86 26.20 5.57
N GLU A 225 -2.64 27.19 4.74
CA GLU A 225 -2.21 28.53 5.12
C GLU A 225 -3.18 29.59 4.63
N LYS A 226 -3.00 30.84 5.09
CA LYS A 226 -3.94 31.98 4.86
C LYS A 226 -4.41 32.15 3.42
N LYS A 227 -3.65 31.72 2.43
CA LYS A 227 -3.98 31.89 1.00
C LYS A 227 -3.96 30.58 0.20
N GLU A 228 -3.40 29.51 0.73
CA GLU A 228 -3.18 28.26 0.00
C GLU A 228 -3.63 27.05 0.81
N ASN A 229 -4.37 26.18 0.15
CA ASN A 229 -4.67 24.84 0.63
C ASN A 229 -4.07 23.86 -0.37
N LEU A 230 -3.01 23.19 0.01
CA LEU A 230 -2.32 22.23 -0.85
C LEU A 230 -2.57 20.82 -0.38
N VAL A 231 -2.62 19.92 -1.33
CA VAL A 231 -2.59 18.48 -1.10
C VAL A 231 -1.53 17.86 -1.98
N ASP A 232 -0.86 16.85 -1.48
CA ASP A 232 0.04 15.98 -2.23
C ASP A 232 -0.32 14.53 -1.99
N VAL A 233 -0.30 13.73 -3.04
CA VAL A 233 -0.54 12.28 -2.95
C VAL A 233 0.51 11.57 -3.78
N GLN A 234 1.27 10.70 -3.15
CA GLN A 234 2.37 9.95 -3.76
C GLN A 234 2.15 8.46 -3.61
N MET A 235 2.66 7.69 -4.57
CA MET A 235 2.79 6.24 -4.48
C MET A 235 4.28 5.90 -4.38
N LYS A 236 4.64 5.19 -3.33
CA LYS A 236 6.03 4.79 -3.03
C LYS A 236 6.20 3.28 -3.17
#